data_fd43cae325904dc857e76d2a65f24a49
#
_entry.id   fd43cae325904dc857e76d2a65f24a49
#
_cell.length_a   1.000
_cell.length_b   1.000
_cell.length_c   1.000
_cell.angle_alpha   90.00
_cell.angle_beta   90.00
_cell.angle_gamma   90.00
#
_symmetry.space_group_name_H-M   'P 1'
#
loop_
_entity.id
_entity.type
_entity.pdbx_description
1 polymer ?
#
loop_
_entity_poly.entity_id
_entity_poly.type
_entity_poly.pdbx_seq_one_letter_code
_entity_poly.pdbx_strand_id
1 'polypeptide(L)'
;TTLADADRMVVATEKNNTLLSVDHTRHWYPLWHRCREMIEDGAIGEPRSVLLVFHSSRSMLFRNGTHMVDTVLWFAGSAPTAVYALAEGGFADYGPRFASDGGHESDTDPAMSMLVELDNGARAFVNTCKTIPQVFDLEIFGTNGMVRVNEDDATVTTTNGNELLERRLPRPQFTSTNLAGCMAEMVDLINTGGNPSVDGNTARQVLEVLLASLQSQNAGNARIELPINDA
;
A
#
# COMPACT_ATOMS: atom_id res chain seq x y z
N THR A 1 6.97 10.60 12.32
CA THR A 1 7.50 9.26 12.65
C THR A 1 8.75 9.00 11.82
N THR A 2 9.81 8.52 12.43
CA THR A 2 11.04 8.12 11.77
C THR A 2 11.09 6.60 11.69
N LEU A 3 12.01 6.03 10.89
CA LEU A 3 12.25 4.58 10.90
C LEU A 3 12.69 4.11 12.29
N ALA A 4 13.57 4.88 12.96
CA ALA A 4 13.99 4.58 14.32
C ALA A 4 12.82 4.54 15.32
N ASP A 5 11.78 5.37 15.15
CA ASP A 5 10.57 5.28 15.96
C ASP A 5 9.79 3.99 15.67
N ALA A 6 9.64 3.65 14.39
CA ALA A 6 8.97 2.41 13.98
C ALA A 6 9.70 1.18 14.50
N ASP A 7 11.04 1.15 14.37
CA ASP A 7 11.88 0.07 14.89
C ASP A 7 11.73 -0.08 16.42
N ARG A 8 11.70 1.04 17.16
CA ARG A 8 11.46 0.99 18.61
C ARG A 8 10.07 0.45 18.97
N MET A 9 9.03 0.76 18.16
CA MET A 9 7.68 0.20 18.36
C MET A 9 7.66 -1.31 18.13
N VAL A 10 8.27 -1.77 17.02
CA VAL A 10 8.37 -3.21 16.71
C VAL A 10 9.10 -3.95 17.82
N VAL A 11 10.32 -3.49 18.20
CA VAL A 11 11.11 -4.11 19.27
C VAL A 11 10.36 -4.12 20.61
N ALA A 12 9.62 -3.05 20.93
CA ALA A 12 8.85 -2.97 22.16
C ALA A 12 7.74 -4.02 22.21
N THR A 13 7.02 -4.24 21.09
CA THR A 13 5.95 -5.24 21.02
C THR A 13 6.50 -6.67 21.10
N GLU A 14 7.57 -6.96 20.38
CA GLU A 14 8.26 -8.26 20.44
C GLU A 14 8.74 -8.59 21.87
N LYS A 15 9.43 -7.62 22.49
CA LYS A 15 9.96 -7.79 23.86
C LYS A 15 8.87 -8.05 24.90
N ASN A 16 7.69 -7.47 24.71
CA ASN A 16 6.58 -7.60 25.66
C ASN A 16 5.54 -8.64 25.23
N ASN A 17 5.78 -9.36 24.13
CA ASN A 17 4.85 -10.33 23.54
C ASN A 17 3.44 -9.74 23.39
N THR A 18 3.38 -8.54 22.79
CA THR A 18 2.14 -7.82 22.51
C THR A 18 1.92 -7.68 21.01
N LEU A 19 0.68 -7.51 20.58
CA LEU A 19 0.34 -7.30 19.17
C LEU A 19 0.49 -5.83 18.78
N LEU A 20 0.98 -5.59 17.58
CA LEU A 20 0.94 -4.31 16.89
C LEU A 20 0.28 -4.50 15.54
N SER A 21 -0.90 -3.93 15.37
CA SER A 21 -1.61 -3.89 14.08
C SER A 21 -1.73 -2.46 13.59
N VAL A 22 -1.56 -2.26 12.30
CA VAL A 22 -1.72 -0.97 11.64
C VAL A 22 -2.89 -1.05 10.67
N ASP A 23 -3.84 -0.12 10.79
CA ASP A 23 -5.07 -0.12 10.00
C ASP A 23 -4.83 0.36 8.56
N HIS A 24 -4.21 -0.48 7.74
CA HIS A 24 -4.23 -0.34 6.28
C HIS A 24 -5.49 -1.01 5.74
N THR A 25 -6.58 -0.26 5.72
CA THR A 25 -7.97 -0.71 5.63
C THR A 25 -8.30 -1.66 4.48
N ARG A 26 -7.52 -1.68 3.37
CA ARG A 26 -7.81 -2.52 2.19
C ARG A 26 -7.73 -4.01 2.47
N HIS A 27 -6.96 -4.42 3.46
CA HIS A 27 -6.91 -5.81 3.90
C HIS A 27 -8.28 -6.35 4.39
N TRP A 28 -9.18 -5.47 4.84
CA TRP A 28 -10.53 -5.82 5.32
C TRP A 28 -11.66 -5.37 4.39
N TYR A 29 -11.34 -5.08 3.12
CA TYR A 29 -12.34 -4.81 2.08
C TYR A 29 -12.60 -6.08 1.27
N PRO A 30 -13.86 -6.55 1.20
CA PRO A 30 -14.18 -7.89 0.65
C PRO A 30 -13.70 -8.13 -0.78
N LEU A 31 -13.88 -7.16 -1.69
CA LEU A 31 -13.42 -7.31 -3.07
C LEU A 31 -11.90 -7.32 -3.17
N TRP A 32 -11.21 -6.47 -2.42
CA TRP A 32 -9.75 -6.38 -2.39
C TRP A 32 -9.14 -7.68 -1.85
N HIS A 33 -9.69 -8.18 -0.73
CA HIS A 33 -9.28 -9.45 -0.14
C HIS A 33 -9.48 -10.60 -1.13
N ARG A 34 -10.65 -10.67 -1.79
CA ARG A 34 -10.92 -11.70 -2.80
C ARG A 34 -9.95 -11.65 -3.97
N CYS A 35 -9.59 -10.45 -4.45
CA CYS A 35 -8.60 -10.29 -5.50
C CYS A 35 -7.22 -10.78 -5.06
N ARG A 36 -6.82 -10.48 -3.83
CA ARG A 36 -5.55 -10.93 -3.28
C ARG A 36 -5.48 -12.45 -3.17
N GLU A 37 -6.52 -13.11 -2.62
CA GLU A 37 -6.62 -14.57 -2.59
C GLU A 37 -6.46 -15.18 -3.98
N MET A 38 -7.14 -14.64 -4.99
CA MET A 38 -7.06 -15.16 -6.36
C MET A 38 -5.66 -15.04 -6.96
N ILE A 39 -4.94 -13.97 -6.63
CA ILE A 39 -3.55 -13.79 -7.06
C ILE A 39 -2.65 -14.83 -6.37
N GLU A 40 -2.83 -15.06 -5.08
CA GLU A 40 -2.11 -16.10 -4.31
C GLU A 40 -2.40 -17.51 -4.84
N ASP A 41 -3.63 -17.77 -5.25
CA ASP A 41 -4.05 -19.02 -5.91
C ASP A 41 -3.51 -19.15 -7.36
N GLY A 42 -2.76 -18.16 -7.85
CA GLY A 42 -2.10 -18.18 -9.16
C GLY A 42 -3.00 -17.84 -10.35
N ALA A 43 -4.17 -17.23 -10.14
CA ALA A 43 -5.14 -16.94 -11.21
C ALA A 43 -4.57 -16.10 -12.37
N ILE A 44 -3.59 -15.25 -12.10
CA ILE A 44 -2.92 -14.41 -13.12
C ILE A 44 -1.45 -14.81 -13.35
N GLY A 45 -1.00 -15.91 -12.75
CA GLY A 45 0.41 -16.28 -12.72
C GLY A 45 1.24 -15.34 -11.83
N GLU A 46 2.52 -15.16 -12.15
CA GLU A 46 3.41 -14.28 -11.37
C GLU A 46 3.10 -12.80 -11.62
N PRO A 47 2.88 -11.98 -10.59
CA PRO A 47 2.76 -10.53 -10.74
C PRO A 47 4.00 -9.91 -11.40
N ARG A 48 3.78 -9.01 -12.36
CA ARG A 48 4.83 -8.31 -13.11
C ARG A 48 4.73 -6.80 -13.00
N SER A 49 3.52 -6.28 -12.89
CA SER A 49 3.27 -4.84 -12.77
C SER A 49 2.01 -4.61 -11.95
N VAL A 50 2.09 -3.63 -11.05
CA VAL A 50 0.96 -3.15 -10.24
C VAL A 50 0.79 -1.67 -10.52
N LEU A 51 -0.39 -1.25 -10.96
CA LEU A 51 -0.73 0.15 -11.21
C LEU A 51 -1.80 0.57 -10.22
N LEU A 52 -1.53 1.61 -9.43
CA LEU A 52 -2.48 2.19 -8.51
C LEU A 52 -2.67 3.67 -8.79
N VAL A 53 -3.92 4.07 -8.94
CA VAL A 53 -4.32 5.48 -9.07
C VAL A 53 -5.20 5.84 -7.88
N PHE A 54 -4.80 6.87 -7.15
CA PHE A 54 -5.59 7.46 -6.08
C PHE A 54 -5.66 8.98 -6.23
N HIS A 55 -6.82 9.47 -6.64
CA HIS A 55 -7.10 10.89 -6.77
C HIS A 55 -8.19 11.31 -5.80
N SER A 56 -7.91 12.26 -4.95
CA SER A 56 -8.88 12.88 -4.03
C SER A 56 -8.30 14.13 -3.42
N SER A 57 -9.12 14.98 -2.83
CA SER A 57 -8.64 16.14 -2.05
C SER A 57 -7.73 15.75 -0.86
N ARG A 58 -7.67 14.47 -0.53
CA ARG A 58 -6.89 13.90 0.59
C ARG A 58 -5.71 13.04 0.10
N SER A 59 -5.30 13.18 -1.16
CA SER A 59 -4.16 12.46 -1.74
C SER A 59 -2.83 13.00 -1.22
N MET A 60 -2.59 12.81 0.06
CA MET A 60 -1.39 13.22 0.78
C MET A 60 -0.52 12.00 1.09
N LEU A 61 0.79 12.14 0.98
CA LEU A 61 1.76 11.04 1.08
C LEU A 61 1.63 10.27 2.39
N PHE A 62 1.66 10.95 3.52
CA PHE A 62 1.62 10.28 4.84
C PHE A 62 0.20 10.06 5.37
N ARG A 63 -0.81 10.67 4.75
CA ARG A 63 -2.20 10.43 5.16
C ARG A 63 -2.80 9.24 4.42
N ASN A 64 -2.95 9.33 3.09
CA ASN A 64 -3.56 8.29 2.29
C ASN A 64 -2.54 7.52 1.44
N GLY A 65 -1.41 8.12 1.09
CA GLY A 65 -0.32 7.46 0.37
C GLY A 65 0.22 6.23 1.11
N THR A 66 0.18 6.23 2.45
CA THR A 66 0.53 5.04 3.24
C THR A 66 -0.34 3.84 2.89
N HIS A 67 -1.66 4.02 2.75
CA HIS A 67 -2.58 2.96 2.30
C HIS A 67 -2.29 2.51 0.87
N MET A 68 -1.87 3.44 0.00
CA MET A 68 -1.57 3.14 -1.40
C MET A 68 -0.31 2.28 -1.53
N VAL A 69 0.74 2.66 -0.80
CA VAL A 69 2.00 1.90 -0.77
C VAL A 69 1.77 0.52 -0.16
N ASP A 70 1.09 0.42 0.98
CA ASP A 70 0.70 -0.86 1.55
C ASP A 70 -0.03 -1.74 0.53
N THR A 71 -1.05 -1.18 -0.13
CA THR A 71 -1.87 -1.92 -1.10
C THR A 71 -1.02 -2.49 -2.24
N VAL A 72 -0.12 -1.71 -2.84
CA VAL A 72 0.69 -2.22 -3.96
C VAL A 72 1.70 -3.28 -3.51
N LEU A 73 2.29 -3.14 -2.32
CA LEU A 73 3.20 -4.15 -1.76
C LEU A 73 2.44 -5.43 -1.41
N TRP A 74 1.29 -5.32 -0.78
CA TRP A 74 0.42 -6.45 -0.46
C TRP A 74 0.04 -7.24 -1.71
N PHE A 75 -0.44 -6.56 -2.76
CA PHE A 75 -0.83 -7.21 -4.02
C PHE A 75 0.34 -7.79 -4.80
N ALA A 76 1.51 -7.15 -4.77
CA ALA A 76 2.71 -7.67 -5.40
C ALA A 76 3.31 -8.88 -4.65
N GLY A 77 3.06 -8.99 -3.34
CA GLY A 77 3.56 -10.07 -2.49
C GLY A 77 5.09 -10.11 -2.41
N SER A 78 5.76 -8.96 -2.49
CA SER A 78 7.21 -8.87 -2.57
C SER A 78 7.74 -7.62 -1.88
N ALA A 79 8.95 -7.70 -1.34
CA ALA A 79 9.61 -6.58 -0.68
C ALA A 79 10.05 -5.50 -1.68
N PRO A 80 9.97 -4.21 -1.34
CA PRO A 80 10.49 -3.12 -2.15
C PRO A 80 12.02 -3.08 -2.08
N THR A 81 12.67 -2.80 -3.22
CA THR A 81 14.15 -2.73 -3.33
C THR A 81 14.65 -1.35 -3.75
N ALA A 82 13.83 -0.56 -4.41
CA ALA A 82 14.16 0.82 -4.75
C ALA A 82 12.91 1.65 -5.07
N VAL A 83 13.05 2.98 -4.95
CA VAL A 83 11.98 3.94 -5.21
C VAL A 83 12.49 5.09 -6.08
N TYR A 84 11.66 5.50 -7.04
CA TYR A 84 11.73 6.79 -7.73
C TYR A 84 10.46 7.56 -7.43
N ALA A 85 10.54 8.85 -7.16
CA ALA A 85 9.35 9.62 -6.85
C ALA A 85 9.40 11.06 -7.40
N LEU A 86 8.21 11.58 -7.67
CA LEU A 86 7.98 12.97 -8.08
C LEU A 86 6.80 13.51 -7.29
N ALA A 87 7.05 14.56 -6.49
CA ALA A 87 6.02 15.27 -5.76
C ALA A 87 5.23 16.23 -6.67
N GLU A 88 4.05 16.61 -6.22
CA GLU A 88 3.26 17.65 -6.89
C GLU A 88 4.01 18.98 -7.01
N GLY A 89 3.66 19.77 -8.05
CA GLY A 89 4.31 21.05 -8.31
C GLY A 89 4.12 22.06 -7.17
N GLY A 90 5.22 22.77 -6.83
CA GLY A 90 5.22 23.75 -5.75
C GLY A 90 5.60 23.19 -4.38
N PHE A 91 5.70 21.88 -4.22
CA PHE A 91 6.22 21.27 -3.01
C PHE A 91 7.74 21.48 -2.92
N ALA A 92 8.19 22.20 -1.88
CA ALA A 92 9.61 22.51 -1.69
C ALA A 92 10.24 21.66 -0.58
N ASP A 93 9.52 21.47 0.53
CA ASP A 93 10.00 20.69 1.67
C ASP A 93 8.82 20.18 2.48
N TYR A 94 8.97 18.98 3.03
CA TYR A 94 7.94 18.36 3.87
C TYR A 94 7.80 19.01 5.26
N GLY A 95 8.75 19.84 5.65
CA GLY A 95 8.77 20.52 6.96
C GLY A 95 8.85 19.56 8.16
N PRO A 96 8.65 20.06 9.38
CA PRO A 96 8.62 19.23 10.57
C PRO A 96 7.41 18.30 10.47
N ARG A 97 7.69 17.04 10.21
CA ARG A 97 6.69 15.99 10.13
C ARG A 97 6.05 15.80 11.48
N PHE A 98 4.75 15.54 11.49
CA PHE A 98 4.04 15.17 12.69
C PHE A 98 3.93 16.29 13.69
N ALA A 99 3.48 17.43 13.26
CA ALA A 99 2.80 18.32 14.17
C ALA A 99 1.80 17.49 14.97
N SER A 100 1.83 17.63 16.27
CA SER A 100 1.10 16.80 17.26
C SER A 100 -0.43 16.81 17.11
N ASP A 101 -0.95 17.67 16.26
CA ASP A 101 -2.37 17.80 15.92
C ASP A 101 -2.84 16.88 14.79
N GLY A 102 -1.98 15.98 14.35
CA GLY A 102 -2.23 15.13 13.19
C GLY A 102 -2.20 15.90 11.88
N GLY A 103 -1.49 17.02 11.86
CA GLY A 103 -1.38 18.03 10.82
C GLY A 103 -1.16 17.50 9.43
N HIS A 104 -2.22 17.04 8.84
CA HIS A 104 -2.31 16.70 7.43
C HIS A 104 -2.79 17.93 6.67
N GLU A 105 -2.03 19.00 6.80
CA GLU A 105 -2.28 20.17 5.98
C GLU A 105 -1.88 19.84 4.56
N SER A 106 -2.80 20.08 3.65
CA SER A 106 -2.64 19.81 2.23
C SER A 106 -1.37 20.43 1.63
N ASP A 107 -0.92 21.54 2.20
CA ASP A 107 0.21 22.32 1.68
C ASP A 107 1.58 21.77 2.11
N THR A 108 1.61 20.98 3.19
CA THR A 108 2.83 20.40 3.76
C THR A 108 2.96 18.89 3.57
N ASP A 109 1.91 18.22 3.13
CA ASP A 109 1.89 16.79 2.81
C ASP A 109 1.54 16.60 1.33
N PRO A 110 2.52 16.32 0.44
CA PRO A 110 2.34 16.35 -1.00
C PRO A 110 1.59 15.14 -1.53
N ALA A 111 0.87 15.32 -2.64
CA ALA A 111 0.58 14.20 -3.52
C ALA A 111 1.86 13.78 -4.25
N MET A 112 2.01 12.49 -4.57
CA MET A 112 3.25 11.96 -5.12
C MET A 112 3.00 10.85 -6.13
N SER A 113 3.78 10.86 -7.22
CA SER A 113 3.87 9.73 -8.14
C SER A 113 5.14 8.94 -7.83
N MET A 114 5.01 7.61 -7.74
CA MET A 114 6.11 6.73 -7.38
C MET A 114 6.22 5.56 -8.33
N LEU A 115 7.45 5.13 -8.61
CA LEU A 115 7.79 3.81 -9.14
C LEU A 115 8.57 3.07 -8.06
N VAL A 116 8.08 1.90 -7.65
CA VAL A 116 8.72 1.02 -6.68
C VAL A 116 9.18 -0.25 -7.40
N GLU A 117 10.48 -0.54 -7.31
CA GLU A 117 11.05 -1.82 -7.76
C GLU A 117 10.91 -2.85 -6.63
N LEU A 118 10.62 -4.09 -7.00
CA LEU A 118 10.35 -5.17 -6.06
C LEU A 118 11.33 -6.32 -6.26
N ASP A 119 11.61 -7.06 -5.19
CA ASP A 119 12.60 -8.14 -5.16
C ASP A 119 12.28 -9.29 -6.16
N ASN A 120 10.99 -9.55 -6.39
CA ASN A 120 10.55 -10.53 -7.41
C ASN A 120 10.66 -10.03 -8.86
N GLY A 121 11.22 -8.84 -9.08
CA GLY A 121 11.35 -8.19 -10.40
C GLY A 121 10.08 -7.52 -10.91
N ALA A 122 8.99 -7.54 -10.16
CA ALA A 122 7.79 -6.74 -10.47
C ALA A 122 8.04 -5.25 -10.18
N ARG A 123 7.17 -4.41 -10.74
CA ARG A 123 7.22 -2.96 -10.56
C ARG A 123 5.84 -2.46 -10.13
N ALA A 124 5.82 -1.62 -9.11
CA ALA A 124 4.60 -0.95 -8.68
C ALA A 124 4.65 0.54 -9.04
N PHE A 125 3.55 1.04 -9.60
CA PHE A 125 3.36 2.43 -9.95
C PHE A 125 2.23 2.97 -9.07
N VAL A 126 2.52 3.99 -8.29
CA VAL A 126 1.53 4.69 -7.46
C VAL A 126 1.41 6.11 -7.97
N ASN A 127 0.24 6.48 -8.42
CA ASN A 127 -0.03 7.85 -8.84
C ASN A 127 -1.11 8.46 -7.98
N THR A 128 -0.76 9.51 -7.24
CA THR A 128 -1.71 10.26 -6.42
C THR A 128 -1.81 11.71 -6.89
N CYS A 129 -3.00 12.28 -6.79
CA CYS A 129 -3.25 13.68 -7.16
C CYS A 129 -4.37 14.27 -6.30
N LYS A 130 -4.19 15.52 -5.84
CA LYS A 130 -5.20 16.26 -5.08
C LYS A 130 -6.26 16.80 -6.02
N THR A 131 -7.29 16.02 -6.30
CA THR A 131 -8.38 16.37 -7.21
C THR A 131 -9.74 15.99 -6.64
N ILE A 132 -10.78 16.46 -7.30
CA ILE A 132 -12.17 16.04 -7.19
C ILE A 132 -12.62 15.68 -8.62
N PRO A 133 -13.23 14.52 -8.90
CA PRO A 133 -13.76 13.51 -8.00
C PRO A 133 -12.72 12.54 -7.42
N GLN A 134 -13.15 11.75 -6.43
CA GLN A 134 -12.32 10.68 -5.89
C GLN A 134 -12.26 9.49 -6.85
N VAL A 135 -11.05 8.97 -7.06
CA VAL A 135 -10.77 7.74 -7.82
C VAL A 135 -9.85 6.87 -6.96
N PHE A 136 -10.13 5.58 -6.91
CA PHE A 136 -9.24 4.60 -6.34
C PHE A 136 -9.32 3.31 -7.17
N ASP A 137 -8.38 3.14 -8.08
CA ASP A 137 -8.30 2.01 -8.98
C ASP A 137 -6.96 1.31 -8.85
N LEU A 138 -6.99 -0.02 -8.85
CA LEU A 138 -5.80 -0.88 -8.86
C LEU A 138 -5.90 -1.88 -10.02
N GLU A 139 -4.81 -2.02 -10.76
CA GLU A 139 -4.62 -3.03 -11.80
C GLU A 139 -3.34 -3.82 -11.54
N ILE A 140 -3.43 -5.14 -11.57
CA ILE A 140 -2.30 -6.03 -11.42
C ILE A 140 -2.18 -6.89 -12.67
N PHE A 141 -1.02 -6.84 -13.32
CA PHE A 141 -0.67 -7.63 -14.49
C PHE A 141 0.27 -8.74 -14.08
N GLY A 142 -0.13 -9.96 -14.37
CA GLY A 142 0.66 -11.16 -14.18
C GLY A 142 1.05 -11.81 -15.51
N THR A 143 1.74 -12.95 -15.43
CA THR A 143 2.21 -13.69 -16.63
C THR A 143 1.07 -14.32 -17.43
N ASN A 144 -0.10 -14.57 -16.81
CA ASN A 144 -1.23 -15.30 -17.41
C ASN A 144 -2.54 -14.52 -17.38
N GLY A 145 -2.54 -13.27 -16.92
CA GLY A 145 -3.76 -12.48 -16.83
C GLY A 145 -3.59 -11.21 -16.02
N MET A 146 -4.70 -10.58 -15.70
CA MET A 146 -4.75 -9.37 -14.88
C MET A 146 -5.96 -9.36 -13.95
N VAL A 147 -5.83 -8.62 -12.86
CA VAL A 147 -6.93 -8.26 -11.96
C VAL A 147 -7.09 -6.76 -11.97
N ARG A 148 -8.32 -6.28 -12.02
CA ARG A 148 -8.66 -4.88 -11.75
C ARG A 148 -9.63 -4.83 -10.59
N VAL A 149 -9.41 -3.92 -9.64
CA VAL A 149 -10.29 -3.73 -8.49
C VAL A 149 -10.38 -2.25 -8.10
N ASN A 150 -11.57 -1.84 -7.73
CA ASN A 150 -11.86 -0.56 -7.09
C ASN A 150 -12.85 -0.74 -5.93
N GLU A 151 -13.40 0.36 -5.42
CA GLU A 151 -14.33 0.31 -4.27
C GLU A 151 -15.63 -0.47 -4.58
N ASP A 152 -16.07 -0.50 -5.83
CA ASP A 152 -17.39 -1.00 -6.24
C ASP A 152 -17.34 -2.32 -6.98
N ASP A 153 -16.26 -2.58 -7.71
CA ASP A 153 -16.17 -3.67 -8.66
C ASP A 153 -14.78 -4.31 -8.71
N ALA A 154 -14.75 -5.56 -9.14
CA ALA A 154 -13.50 -6.26 -9.42
C ALA A 154 -13.70 -7.22 -10.61
N THR A 155 -12.69 -7.28 -11.48
CA THR A 155 -12.63 -8.21 -12.60
C THR A 155 -11.31 -8.95 -12.63
N VAL A 156 -11.36 -10.19 -13.12
CA VAL A 156 -10.18 -10.96 -13.50
C VAL A 156 -10.25 -11.26 -14.99
N THR A 157 -9.18 -10.97 -15.69
CA THR A 157 -9.01 -11.31 -17.11
C THR A 157 -7.90 -12.33 -17.23
N THR A 158 -8.18 -13.45 -17.87
CA THR A 158 -7.21 -14.52 -18.13
C THR A 158 -7.14 -14.81 -19.63
N THR A 159 -6.09 -15.50 -20.07
CA THR A 159 -5.94 -15.93 -21.44
C THR A 159 -6.36 -17.39 -21.61
N ASN A 160 -7.06 -17.70 -22.71
CA ASN A 160 -7.30 -19.05 -23.18
C ASN A 160 -6.86 -19.13 -24.65
N GLY A 161 -5.62 -19.54 -24.89
CA GLY A 161 -5.01 -19.39 -26.19
C GLY A 161 -4.88 -17.90 -26.58
N ASN A 162 -5.54 -17.50 -27.67
CA ASN A 162 -5.57 -16.11 -28.16
C ASN A 162 -6.79 -15.31 -27.67
N GLU A 163 -7.67 -15.91 -26.88
CA GLU A 163 -8.86 -15.25 -26.36
C GLU A 163 -8.61 -14.69 -24.97
N LEU A 164 -9.15 -13.49 -24.72
CA LEU A 164 -9.21 -12.88 -23.39
C LEU A 164 -10.58 -13.21 -22.76
N LEU A 165 -10.53 -13.82 -21.59
CA LEU A 165 -11.73 -14.16 -20.81
C LEU A 165 -11.79 -13.24 -19.60
N GLU A 166 -12.72 -12.28 -19.61
CA GLU A 166 -12.97 -11.40 -18.47
C GLU A 166 -14.14 -11.94 -17.63
N ARG A 167 -13.96 -11.95 -16.34
CA ARG A 167 -14.99 -12.34 -15.38
C ARG A 167 -15.06 -11.32 -14.24
N ARG A 168 -16.26 -10.80 -13.99
CA ARG A 168 -16.56 -9.99 -12.82
C ARG A 168 -16.57 -10.86 -11.56
N LEU A 169 -15.96 -10.38 -10.49
CA LEU A 169 -15.91 -11.09 -9.22
C LEU A 169 -17.11 -10.72 -8.35
N PRO A 170 -17.79 -11.71 -7.77
CA PRO A 170 -18.82 -11.43 -6.77
C PRO A 170 -18.19 -10.87 -5.51
N ARG A 171 -18.84 -9.88 -4.90
CA ARG A 171 -18.42 -9.32 -3.62
C ARG A 171 -18.67 -10.34 -2.49
N PRO A 172 -17.63 -10.79 -1.78
CA PRO A 172 -17.81 -11.63 -0.61
C PRO A 172 -18.58 -10.91 0.50
N GLN A 173 -19.21 -11.68 1.37
CA GLN A 173 -19.87 -11.15 2.57
C GLN A 173 -18.90 -11.27 3.75
N PHE A 174 -18.51 -10.14 4.33
CA PHE A 174 -17.73 -10.07 5.56
C PHE A 174 -18.62 -9.61 6.69
N THR A 175 -18.47 -10.19 7.87
CA THR A 175 -19.20 -9.78 9.09
C THR A 175 -18.79 -8.37 9.51
N SER A 176 -17.49 -8.05 9.38
CA SER A 176 -16.93 -6.74 9.65
C SER A 176 -15.97 -6.34 8.53
N THR A 177 -15.98 -5.07 8.15
CA THR A 177 -15.17 -4.54 7.07
C THR A 177 -14.49 -3.25 7.50
N ASN A 178 -13.47 -2.80 6.73
CA ASN A 178 -12.80 -1.54 6.97
C ASN A 178 -12.19 -1.50 8.40
N LEU A 179 -12.22 -0.39 9.09
CA LEU A 179 -11.75 -0.25 10.48
C LEU A 179 -12.39 -1.27 11.43
N ALA A 180 -13.69 -1.54 11.28
CA ALA A 180 -14.35 -2.57 12.07
C ALA A 180 -13.79 -3.97 11.83
N GLY A 181 -13.34 -4.27 10.61
CA GLY A 181 -12.65 -5.51 10.27
C GLY A 181 -11.31 -5.62 10.99
N CYS A 182 -10.49 -4.58 10.97
CA CYS A 182 -9.24 -4.51 11.71
C CYS A 182 -9.45 -4.73 13.22
N MET A 183 -10.44 -4.08 13.81
CA MET A 183 -10.76 -4.23 15.22
C MET A 183 -11.25 -5.65 15.56
N ALA A 184 -12.06 -6.25 14.69
CA ALA A 184 -12.53 -7.62 14.87
C ALA A 184 -11.36 -8.63 14.82
N GLU A 185 -10.46 -8.47 13.86
CA GLU A 185 -9.23 -9.29 13.78
C GLU A 185 -8.40 -9.16 15.06
N MET A 186 -8.17 -7.96 15.57
CA MET A 186 -7.42 -7.75 16.81
C MET A 186 -8.06 -8.43 18.01
N VAL A 187 -9.39 -8.37 18.15
CA VAL A 187 -10.12 -9.08 19.23
C VAL A 187 -9.95 -10.58 19.08
N ASP A 188 -10.03 -11.13 17.86
CA ASP A 188 -9.84 -12.55 17.62
C ASP A 188 -8.41 -12.98 17.96
N LEU A 189 -7.39 -12.23 17.54
CA LEU A 189 -5.98 -12.52 17.82
C LEU A 189 -5.64 -12.46 19.31
N ILE A 190 -6.24 -11.56 20.08
CA ILE A 190 -6.08 -11.51 21.54
C ILE A 190 -6.61 -12.80 22.18
N ASN A 191 -7.68 -13.36 21.65
CA ASN A 191 -8.32 -14.57 22.19
C ASN A 191 -7.68 -15.88 21.71
N THR A 192 -7.19 -15.92 20.48
CA THR A 192 -6.75 -17.15 19.79
C THR A 192 -5.25 -17.21 19.55
N GLY A 193 -4.55 -16.08 19.64
CA GLY A 193 -3.14 -15.93 19.22
C GLY A 193 -3.01 -15.78 17.71
N GLY A 194 -1.80 -15.50 17.25
CA GLY A 194 -1.45 -15.31 15.84
C GLY A 194 -0.85 -13.94 15.58
N ASN A 195 -0.67 -13.59 14.32
CA ASN A 195 -0.10 -12.32 13.89
C ASN A 195 -1.16 -11.49 13.15
N PRO A 196 -1.16 -10.15 13.29
CA PRO A 196 -2.03 -9.27 12.51
C PRO A 196 -1.77 -9.37 11.01
N SER A 197 -2.81 -9.19 10.21
CA SER A 197 -2.69 -9.10 8.74
C SER A 197 -1.75 -7.98 8.29
N VAL A 198 -1.69 -6.90 9.06
CA VAL A 198 -0.74 -5.79 8.89
C VAL A 198 -0.03 -5.58 10.22
N ASP A 199 1.11 -6.22 10.38
CA ASP A 199 1.94 -6.09 11.57
C ASP A 199 2.87 -4.87 11.54
N GLY A 200 3.63 -4.68 12.63
CA GLY A 200 4.55 -3.56 12.74
C GLY A 200 5.67 -3.56 11.70
N ASN A 201 6.15 -4.75 11.28
CA ASN A 201 7.20 -4.87 10.27
C ASN A 201 6.69 -4.49 8.88
N THR A 202 5.49 -4.94 8.52
CA THR A 202 4.80 -4.55 7.29
C THR A 202 4.61 -3.03 7.23
N ALA A 203 4.10 -2.43 8.31
CA ALA A 203 3.88 -0.99 8.37
C ALA A 203 5.19 -0.18 8.35
N ARG A 204 6.26 -0.69 8.98
CA ARG A 204 7.60 -0.10 8.90
C ARG A 204 8.13 -0.08 7.47
N GLN A 205 7.94 -1.17 6.73
CA GLN A 205 8.37 -1.25 5.33
C GLN A 205 7.61 -0.24 4.44
N VAL A 206 6.32 -0.06 4.68
CA VAL A 206 5.51 0.99 4.03
C VAL A 206 6.06 2.39 4.34
N LEU A 207 6.35 2.68 5.63
CA LEU A 207 6.94 3.95 6.03
C LEU A 207 8.28 4.19 5.35
N GLU A 208 9.11 3.17 5.19
CA GLU A 208 10.40 3.28 4.52
C GLU A 208 10.26 3.71 3.05
N VAL A 209 9.29 3.16 2.32
CA VAL A 209 9.00 3.58 0.94
C VAL A 209 8.57 5.05 0.89
N LEU A 210 7.73 5.52 1.83
CA LEU A 210 7.31 6.91 1.89
C LEU A 210 8.50 7.86 2.14
N LEU A 211 9.39 7.50 3.06
CA LEU A 211 10.59 8.28 3.36
C LEU A 211 11.58 8.28 2.19
N ALA A 212 11.79 7.11 1.57
CA ALA A 212 12.59 7.01 0.35
C ALA A 212 12.04 7.84 -0.81
N SER A 213 10.71 7.97 -0.90
CA SER A 213 10.06 8.83 -1.89
C SER A 213 10.40 10.31 -1.70
N LEU A 214 10.46 10.79 -0.45
CA LEU A 214 10.93 12.15 -0.14
C LEU A 214 12.41 12.31 -0.47
N GLN A 215 13.24 11.31 -0.13
CA GLN A 215 14.68 11.35 -0.48
C GLN A 215 14.87 11.40 -2.00
N SER A 216 14.09 10.61 -2.76
CA SER A 216 14.11 10.64 -4.23
C SER A 216 13.79 12.04 -4.76
N GLN A 217 12.70 12.63 -4.30
CA GLN A 217 12.32 14.00 -4.68
C GLN A 217 13.44 15.00 -4.38
N ASN A 218 14.02 14.95 -3.18
CA ASN A 218 15.08 15.86 -2.75
C ASN A 218 16.40 15.66 -3.52
N ALA A 219 16.63 14.46 -4.03
CA ALA A 219 17.78 14.10 -4.85
C ALA A 219 17.54 14.33 -6.37
N GLY A 220 16.57 15.13 -6.73
CA GLY A 220 16.23 15.40 -8.14
C GLY A 220 15.55 14.22 -8.84
N ASN A 221 14.70 13.49 -8.11
CA ASN A 221 13.95 12.32 -8.56
C ASN A 221 14.87 11.10 -8.84
N ALA A 222 16.00 11.03 -8.14
CA ALA A 222 16.93 9.93 -8.29
C ALA A 222 16.37 8.62 -7.71
N ARG A 223 16.91 7.50 -8.18
CA ARG A 223 16.66 6.17 -7.63
C ARG A 223 17.23 6.08 -6.21
N ILE A 224 16.40 5.74 -5.25
CA ILE A 224 16.80 5.47 -3.86
C ILE A 224 16.71 3.97 -3.61
N GLU A 225 17.82 3.36 -3.22
CA GLU A 225 17.86 1.94 -2.85
C GLU A 225 17.29 1.73 -1.44
N LEU A 226 16.67 0.58 -1.24
CA LEU A 226 16.14 0.13 0.04
C LEU A 226 16.93 -1.08 0.53
N PRO A 227 17.15 -1.20 1.86
CA PRO A 227 16.72 -0.28 2.92
C PRO A 227 17.47 1.06 2.87
N ILE A 228 16.77 2.16 3.22
CA ILE A 228 17.44 3.44 3.37
C ILE A 228 18.28 3.45 4.66
N ASN A 229 19.48 4.02 4.56
CA ASN A 229 20.26 4.30 5.76
C ASN A 229 19.63 5.49 6.50
N ASP A 230 19.31 5.32 7.77
CA ASP A 230 18.94 6.43 8.63
C ASP A 230 20.13 7.41 8.70
N ALA A 231 19.95 8.61 8.10
CA ALA A 231 20.86 9.72 8.22
C ALA A 231 20.40 10.65 9.34
#